data_1235c7fd4c799e873a847b4aa9b3930b
#
_entry.id   1235c7fd4c799e873a847b4aa9b3930b
#
_cell.length_a   1.000
_cell.length_b   1.000
_cell.length_c   1.000
_cell.angle_alpha   90.00
_cell.angle_beta   90.00
_cell.angle_gamma   90.00
#
_symmetry.space_group_name_H-M   'P 1'
#
loop_
_entity.id
_entity.type
_entity.pdbx_description
1 polymer ?
#
loop_
_entity_poly.entity_id
_entity_poly.type
_entity_poly.pdbx_seq_one_letter_code
_entity_poly.pdbx_strand_id
1 'polypeptide(L)'
;MDEYVKRQLSSVPGHIGFYYKNLVTGETDGSRQTELFQAASVIKLPILAAILLEEREHPGVLQERLLVRDGDKVPGCGALQHISGTQAYDIESLCKLMITISDNTATNVLIRRFGIEFLNERFRVLGLQETKIFRFLFDTEAARQGKENLCQPKEIGSLLEEIYHGRCVSANASERMRAMLSQQQINHKIPSLLPPTVRVAHKTGEDEGITNDVGILYGREPCVLVFVSNETDVPAFEQVIRTVSLHYTRV
;
A
#
# COMPACT_ATOMS: atom_id res chain seq x y z
N MET A 1 23.50 4.44 3.25
CA MET A 1 22.81 3.14 3.06
C MET A 1 23.70 2.05 3.61
N ASP A 2 23.13 1.19 4.44
CA ASP A 2 23.80 -0.01 4.93
C ASP A 2 24.39 -0.80 3.75
N GLU A 3 25.67 -1.20 3.85
CA GLU A 3 26.40 -1.85 2.74
C GLU A 3 25.79 -3.21 2.34
N TYR A 4 25.21 -3.93 3.31
CA TYR A 4 24.49 -5.17 3.02
C TYR A 4 23.24 -4.88 2.16
N VAL A 5 22.41 -3.92 2.59
CA VAL A 5 21.17 -3.53 1.88
C VAL A 5 21.50 -3.02 0.48
N LYS A 6 22.51 -2.16 0.34
CA LYS A 6 22.96 -1.64 -0.95
C LYS A 6 23.35 -2.77 -1.91
N ARG A 7 24.12 -3.75 -1.43
CA ARG A 7 24.54 -4.91 -2.23
C ARG A 7 23.33 -5.75 -2.66
N GLN A 8 22.37 -6.00 -1.74
CA GLN A 8 21.17 -6.76 -2.05
C GLN A 8 20.33 -6.08 -3.13
N LEU A 9 20.05 -4.78 -2.98
CA LEU A 9 19.26 -4.01 -3.96
C LEU A 9 19.96 -3.93 -5.33
N SER A 10 21.30 -3.80 -5.35
CA SER A 10 22.08 -3.71 -6.58
C SER A 10 22.25 -5.06 -7.31
N SER A 11 21.94 -6.18 -6.67
CA SER A 11 22.06 -7.52 -7.28
C SER A 11 20.87 -7.91 -8.16
N VAL A 12 19.78 -7.13 -8.13
CA VAL A 12 18.56 -7.42 -8.88
C VAL A 12 18.42 -6.48 -10.06
N PRO A 13 18.18 -6.99 -11.28
CA PRO A 13 17.90 -6.15 -12.44
C PRO A 13 16.53 -5.46 -12.33
N GLY A 14 16.41 -4.32 -13.00
CA GLY A 14 15.19 -3.53 -13.04
C GLY A 14 15.32 -2.18 -12.35
N HIS A 15 14.21 -1.45 -12.32
CA HIS A 15 14.13 -0.15 -11.65
C HIS A 15 13.57 -0.34 -10.25
N ILE A 16 14.44 -0.25 -9.21
CA ILE A 16 14.11 -0.57 -7.84
C ILE A 16 14.20 0.69 -6.97
N GLY A 17 13.12 0.99 -6.24
CA GLY A 17 13.05 2.02 -5.22
C GLY A 17 13.01 1.41 -3.81
N PHE A 18 13.71 2.04 -2.89
CA PHE A 18 13.76 1.64 -1.50
C PHE A 18 13.73 2.86 -0.59
N TYR A 19 12.98 2.77 0.51
CA TYR A 19 13.02 3.74 1.59
C TYR A 19 12.95 3.01 2.93
N TYR A 20 13.78 3.46 3.86
CA TYR A 20 13.84 3.01 5.24
C TYR A 20 13.77 4.20 6.18
N LYS A 21 13.08 4.00 7.30
CA LYS A 21 13.13 4.94 8.44
C LYS A 21 13.05 4.18 9.75
N ASN A 22 14.05 4.37 10.62
CA ASN A 22 13.98 3.95 12.01
C ASN A 22 13.03 4.90 12.77
N LEU A 23 12.00 4.35 13.40
CA LEU A 23 10.95 5.14 14.07
C LEU A 23 11.31 5.53 15.50
N VAL A 24 12.47 5.07 16.01
CA VAL A 24 13.03 5.41 17.33
C VAL A 24 14.09 6.50 17.18
N THR A 25 15.08 6.27 16.30
CA THR A 25 16.22 7.20 16.14
C THR A 25 15.93 8.31 15.12
N GLY A 26 14.97 8.10 14.22
CA GLY A 26 14.69 9.00 13.11
C GLY A 26 15.66 8.85 11.92
N GLU A 27 16.60 7.91 11.98
CA GLU A 27 17.52 7.62 10.87
C GLU A 27 16.75 7.20 9.62
N THR A 28 17.16 7.75 8.48
CA THR A 28 16.55 7.44 7.17
C THR A 28 17.60 6.97 6.19
N ASP A 29 17.19 6.08 5.31
CA ASP A 29 18.00 5.58 4.22
C ASP A 29 17.15 5.30 2.98
N GLY A 30 17.76 5.19 1.80
CA GLY A 30 17.00 4.86 0.60
C GLY A 30 17.78 4.91 -0.70
N SER A 31 17.16 4.33 -1.71
CA SER A 31 17.61 4.36 -3.10
C SER A 31 16.43 4.76 -3.98
N ARG A 32 16.61 5.70 -4.91
CA ARG A 32 15.55 6.23 -5.78
C ARG A 32 14.26 6.60 -5.03
N GLN A 33 14.40 7.04 -3.80
CA GLN A 33 13.27 7.26 -2.88
C GLN A 33 12.35 8.41 -3.29
N THR A 34 12.81 9.30 -4.18
CA THR A 34 12.05 10.44 -4.72
C THR A 34 11.61 10.23 -6.18
N GLU A 35 11.93 9.09 -6.77
CA GLU A 35 11.46 8.74 -8.11
C GLU A 35 10.05 8.14 -8.07
N LEU A 36 9.36 8.16 -9.21
CA LEU A 36 8.01 7.60 -9.33
C LEU A 36 8.04 6.16 -9.81
N PHE A 37 7.21 5.34 -9.19
CA PHE A 37 7.02 3.93 -9.51
C PHE A 37 5.55 3.64 -9.76
N GLN A 38 5.26 2.63 -10.57
CA GLN A 38 3.91 2.09 -10.65
C GLN A 38 3.52 1.50 -9.28
N ALA A 39 2.46 2.05 -8.73
CA ALA A 39 2.05 1.71 -7.38
C ALA A 39 1.48 0.29 -7.26
N ALA A 40 0.95 -0.27 -8.35
CA ALA A 40 0.10 -1.46 -8.27
C ALA A 40 -0.88 -1.33 -7.09
N SER A 41 -1.05 -2.37 -6.27
CA SER A 41 -1.98 -2.30 -5.12
C SER A 41 -1.47 -1.50 -3.91
N VAL A 42 -0.27 -0.94 -3.94
CA VAL A 42 0.19 -0.01 -2.89
C VAL A 42 -0.65 1.27 -2.87
N ILE A 43 -1.22 1.68 -4.01
CA ILE A 43 -2.13 2.85 -4.10
C ILE A 43 -3.34 2.73 -3.15
N LYS A 44 -3.71 1.54 -2.71
CA LYS A 44 -4.83 1.29 -1.78
C LYS A 44 -4.58 1.85 -0.39
N LEU A 45 -3.31 2.00 0.01
CA LEU A 45 -2.96 2.61 1.29
C LEU A 45 -3.32 4.10 1.34
N PRO A 46 -2.90 4.97 0.41
CA PRO A 46 -3.36 6.36 0.39
C PRO A 46 -4.87 6.49 0.14
N ILE A 47 -5.51 5.58 -0.62
CA ILE A 47 -6.98 5.58 -0.75
C ILE A 47 -7.64 5.36 0.61
N LEU A 48 -7.19 4.40 1.42
CA LEU A 48 -7.69 4.21 2.78
C LEU A 48 -7.53 5.47 3.64
N ALA A 49 -6.36 6.10 3.61
CA ALA A 49 -6.10 7.33 4.37
C ALA A 49 -7.04 8.48 3.94
N ALA A 50 -7.27 8.63 2.63
CA ALA A 50 -8.20 9.63 2.07
C ALA A 50 -9.65 9.39 2.52
N ILE A 51 -10.11 8.13 2.54
CA ILE A 51 -11.46 7.78 3.01
C ILE A 51 -11.60 8.04 4.52
N LEU A 52 -10.59 7.76 5.31
CA LEU A 52 -10.61 8.05 6.75
C LEU A 52 -10.51 9.55 7.04
N LEU A 53 -9.87 10.33 6.16
CA LEU A 53 -9.91 11.79 6.23
C LEU A 53 -11.34 12.31 5.97
N GLU A 54 -12.03 11.75 4.99
CA GLU A 54 -13.42 12.08 4.70
C GLU A 54 -14.35 11.70 5.86
N GLU A 55 -14.19 10.51 6.46
CA GLU A 55 -14.96 10.12 7.66
C GLU A 55 -14.76 11.08 8.83
N ARG A 56 -13.53 11.61 9.02
CA ARG A 56 -13.27 12.60 10.08
C ARG A 56 -14.02 13.90 9.83
N GLU A 57 -14.10 14.35 8.59
CA GLU A 57 -14.75 15.60 8.21
C GLU A 57 -16.28 15.45 8.09
N HIS A 58 -16.73 14.26 7.68
CA HIS A 58 -18.12 13.89 7.48
C HIS A 58 -18.43 12.55 8.17
N PRO A 59 -18.64 12.53 9.50
CA PRO A 59 -18.91 11.31 10.24
C PRO A 59 -20.14 10.55 9.70
N GLY A 60 -19.99 9.24 9.53
CA GLY A 60 -21.01 8.35 8.98
C GLY A 60 -20.72 7.86 7.56
N VAL A 61 -19.69 8.38 6.91
CA VAL A 61 -19.27 7.93 5.57
C VAL A 61 -18.91 6.44 5.56
N LEU A 62 -18.26 5.94 6.60
CA LEU A 62 -17.86 4.52 6.66
C LEU A 62 -19.04 3.56 6.77
N GLN A 63 -20.20 4.02 7.27
CA GLN A 63 -21.45 3.26 7.37
C GLN A 63 -22.31 3.33 6.10
N GLU A 64 -21.96 4.21 5.15
CA GLU A 64 -22.64 4.28 3.86
C GLU A 64 -22.54 2.93 3.14
N ARG A 65 -23.66 2.45 2.60
CA ARG A 65 -23.72 1.16 1.90
C ARG A 65 -23.64 1.36 0.39
N LEU A 66 -22.69 0.69 -0.23
CA LEU A 66 -22.49 0.70 -1.68
C LEU A 66 -22.88 -0.64 -2.28
N LEU A 67 -23.54 -0.58 -3.45
CA LEU A 67 -23.87 -1.76 -4.21
C LEU A 67 -22.67 -2.23 -5.03
N VAL A 68 -22.36 -3.51 -4.92
CA VAL A 68 -21.43 -4.24 -5.77
C VAL A 68 -22.25 -5.13 -6.69
N ARG A 69 -22.29 -4.80 -7.97
CA ARG A 69 -23.03 -5.54 -9.00
C ARG A 69 -22.10 -6.50 -9.73
N ASP A 70 -22.67 -7.47 -10.47
CA ASP A 70 -21.87 -8.39 -11.27
C ASP A 70 -20.99 -7.66 -12.30
N GLY A 71 -21.48 -6.56 -12.89
CA GLY A 71 -20.71 -5.72 -13.81
C GLY A 71 -19.60 -4.86 -13.18
N ASP A 72 -19.52 -4.78 -11.85
CA ASP A 72 -18.48 -4.07 -11.13
C ASP A 72 -17.25 -4.94 -10.84
N LYS A 73 -17.38 -6.25 -11.04
CA LYS A 73 -16.37 -7.23 -10.67
C LYS A 73 -15.20 -7.21 -11.64
N VAL A 74 -14.02 -7.17 -11.08
CA VAL A 74 -12.76 -7.22 -11.84
C VAL A 74 -11.90 -8.37 -11.34
N PRO A 75 -11.03 -8.94 -12.19
CA PRO A 75 -10.21 -10.10 -11.84
C PRO A 75 -9.08 -9.78 -10.87
N GLY A 76 -8.24 -10.78 -10.62
CA GLY A 76 -7.04 -10.70 -9.79
C GLY A 76 -7.35 -10.95 -8.31
N CYS A 77 -6.82 -10.12 -7.43
CA CYS A 77 -6.97 -10.32 -5.98
C CYS A 77 -8.36 -9.94 -5.47
N GLY A 78 -8.81 -10.65 -4.44
CA GLY A 78 -10.00 -10.34 -3.68
C GLY A 78 -11.09 -11.39 -3.73
N ALA A 79 -12.06 -11.26 -2.83
CA ALA A 79 -13.17 -12.20 -2.66
C ALA A 79 -14.42 -11.80 -3.47
N LEU A 80 -14.65 -10.48 -3.66
CA LEU A 80 -15.90 -9.98 -4.22
C LEU A 80 -16.16 -10.45 -5.66
N GLN A 81 -15.11 -10.71 -6.43
CA GLN A 81 -15.24 -11.27 -7.79
C GLN A 81 -15.93 -12.64 -7.82
N HIS A 82 -15.88 -13.40 -6.72
CA HIS A 82 -16.46 -14.75 -6.60
C HIS A 82 -17.86 -14.78 -5.98
N ILE A 83 -18.37 -13.66 -5.50
CA ILE A 83 -19.69 -13.58 -4.87
C ILE A 83 -20.75 -13.27 -5.92
N SER A 84 -21.71 -14.17 -6.12
CA SER A 84 -22.76 -14.02 -7.13
C SER A 84 -23.80 -12.97 -6.79
N GLY A 85 -24.34 -12.32 -7.80
CA GLY A 85 -25.42 -11.33 -7.69
C GLY A 85 -24.97 -9.98 -7.13
N THR A 86 -25.94 -9.10 -6.95
CA THR A 86 -25.71 -7.76 -6.38
C THR A 86 -25.78 -7.82 -4.85
N GLN A 87 -24.76 -7.32 -4.20
CA GLN A 87 -24.65 -7.24 -2.74
C GLN A 87 -24.40 -5.80 -2.29
N ALA A 88 -24.79 -5.46 -1.08
CA ALA A 88 -24.53 -4.17 -0.48
C ALA A 88 -23.53 -4.31 0.67
N TYR A 89 -22.44 -3.57 0.62
CA TYR A 89 -21.41 -3.52 1.65
C TYR A 89 -21.23 -2.09 2.16
N ASP A 90 -21.01 -1.92 3.46
CA ASP A 90 -20.57 -0.63 3.98
C ASP A 90 -19.13 -0.31 3.53
N ILE A 91 -18.81 0.99 3.48
CA ILE A 91 -17.49 1.48 3.04
C ILE A 91 -16.37 0.91 3.92
N GLU A 92 -16.60 0.75 5.24
CA GLU A 92 -15.59 0.17 6.13
C GLU A 92 -15.24 -1.27 5.73
N SER A 93 -16.23 -2.10 5.42
CA SER A 93 -16.03 -3.48 4.97
C SER A 93 -15.27 -3.52 3.63
N LEU A 94 -15.61 -2.62 2.70
CA LEU A 94 -14.87 -2.50 1.44
C LEU A 94 -13.41 -2.07 1.68
N CYS A 95 -13.15 -1.14 2.58
CA CYS A 95 -11.78 -0.75 2.98
C CYS A 95 -11.01 -1.94 3.59
N LYS A 96 -11.63 -2.73 4.45
CA LYS A 96 -11.02 -3.94 5.03
C LYS A 96 -10.63 -4.94 3.94
N LEU A 97 -11.54 -5.27 3.01
CA LEU A 97 -11.25 -6.16 1.88
C LEU A 97 -10.15 -5.60 0.96
N MET A 98 -10.20 -4.30 0.65
CA MET A 98 -9.19 -3.60 -0.15
C MET A 98 -7.79 -3.75 0.44
N ILE A 99 -7.64 -3.68 1.75
CA ILE A 99 -6.34 -3.73 2.42
C ILE A 99 -5.92 -5.17 2.72
N THR A 100 -6.77 -5.97 3.37
CA THR A 100 -6.38 -7.27 3.93
C THR A 100 -6.13 -8.35 2.90
N ILE A 101 -6.90 -8.36 1.81
CA ILE A 101 -6.77 -9.32 0.70
C ILE A 101 -6.58 -8.64 -0.65
N SER A 102 -6.29 -7.35 -0.64
CA SER A 102 -6.07 -6.56 -1.86
C SER A 102 -7.24 -6.63 -2.85
N ASP A 103 -8.51 -6.64 -2.40
CA ASP A 103 -9.68 -6.80 -3.26
C ASP A 103 -9.81 -5.67 -4.29
N ASN A 104 -9.70 -6.03 -5.57
CA ASN A 104 -9.71 -5.07 -6.68
C ASN A 104 -11.11 -4.54 -6.95
N THR A 105 -12.14 -5.37 -6.80
CA THR A 105 -13.54 -4.96 -6.96
C THR A 105 -13.91 -3.95 -5.87
N ALA A 106 -13.58 -4.22 -4.60
CA ALA A 106 -13.77 -3.27 -3.50
C ALA A 106 -13.09 -1.93 -3.79
N THR A 107 -11.83 -1.98 -4.28
CA THR A 107 -11.07 -0.78 -4.64
C THR A 107 -11.78 0.05 -5.70
N ASN A 108 -12.20 -0.56 -6.80
CA ASN A 108 -12.87 0.15 -7.89
C ASN A 108 -14.24 0.73 -7.47
N VAL A 109 -14.98 0.03 -6.62
CA VAL A 109 -16.24 0.55 -6.05
C VAL A 109 -15.98 1.79 -5.19
N LEU A 110 -14.92 1.78 -4.39
CA LEU A 110 -14.50 2.94 -3.59
C LEU A 110 -14.03 4.09 -4.47
N ILE A 111 -13.18 3.83 -5.49
CA ILE A 111 -12.74 4.86 -6.44
C ILE A 111 -13.95 5.49 -7.15
N ARG A 112 -14.92 4.70 -7.59
CA ARG A 112 -16.14 5.19 -8.23
C ARG A 112 -16.98 6.08 -7.29
N ARG A 113 -17.07 5.70 -6.01
CA ARG A 113 -17.85 6.47 -5.01
C ARG A 113 -17.24 7.84 -4.74
N PHE A 114 -15.93 7.91 -4.60
CA PHE A 114 -15.26 9.15 -4.24
C PHE A 114 -14.78 9.96 -5.45
N GLY A 115 -14.40 9.31 -6.53
CA GLY A 115 -13.81 9.94 -7.72
C GLY A 115 -12.29 10.10 -7.64
N ILE A 116 -11.65 9.98 -8.80
CA ILE A 116 -10.18 10.05 -8.94
C ILE A 116 -9.65 11.43 -8.51
N GLU A 117 -10.30 12.51 -8.98
CA GLU A 117 -9.90 13.89 -8.66
C GLU A 117 -9.99 14.16 -7.17
N PHE A 118 -11.11 13.79 -6.54
CA PHE A 118 -11.30 13.93 -5.10
C PHE A 118 -10.21 13.16 -4.32
N LEU A 119 -9.95 11.90 -4.66
CA LEU A 119 -8.92 11.11 -3.99
C LEU A 119 -7.53 11.76 -4.12
N ASN A 120 -7.18 12.27 -5.29
CA ASN A 120 -5.91 12.98 -5.50
C ASN A 120 -5.83 14.30 -4.71
N GLU A 121 -6.94 15.01 -4.53
CA GLU A 121 -6.97 16.20 -3.65
C GLU A 121 -6.71 15.81 -2.20
N ARG A 122 -7.34 14.72 -1.71
CA ARG A 122 -7.11 14.19 -0.36
C ARG A 122 -5.67 13.70 -0.19
N PHE A 123 -5.06 13.10 -1.21
CA PHE A 123 -3.64 12.73 -1.20
C PHE A 123 -2.74 13.95 -0.95
N ARG A 124 -2.98 15.07 -1.63
CA ARG A 124 -2.23 16.31 -1.40
C ARG A 124 -2.39 16.84 0.02
N VAL A 125 -3.61 16.81 0.58
CA VAL A 125 -3.86 17.18 2.00
C VAL A 125 -3.08 16.29 2.97
N LEU A 126 -2.90 15.01 2.63
CA LEU A 126 -2.12 14.05 3.40
C LEU A 126 -0.59 14.16 3.17
N GLY A 127 -0.14 15.14 2.38
CA GLY A 127 1.28 15.36 2.10
C GLY A 127 1.83 14.56 0.92
N LEU A 128 0.98 13.85 0.18
CA LEU A 128 1.36 13.06 -1.00
C LEU A 128 1.21 13.93 -2.26
N GLN A 129 2.29 14.55 -2.71
CA GLN A 129 2.26 15.49 -3.84
C GLN A 129 2.42 14.78 -5.19
N GLU A 130 3.23 13.73 -5.21
CA GLU A 130 3.62 12.98 -6.39
C GLU A 130 2.89 11.65 -6.54
N THR A 131 2.51 11.01 -5.42
CA THR A 131 1.68 9.79 -5.41
C THR A 131 0.28 10.12 -5.91
N LYS A 132 -0.15 9.47 -7.00
CA LYS A 132 -1.40 9.80 -7.70
C LYS A 132 -2.10 8.57 -8.25
N ILE A 133 -3.42 8.65 -8.28
CA ILE A 133 -4.29 7.72 -8.98
C ILE A 133 -4.75 8.34 -10.31
N PHE A 134 -4.65 7.60 -11.40
CA PHE A 134 -5.02 8.05 -12.74
C PHE A 134 -6.07 7.17 -13.42
N ARG A 135 -6.23 5.93 -12.94
CA ARG A 135 -7.14 4.96 -13.54
C ARG A 135 -7.76 4.01 -12.52
N PHE A 136 -8.87 3.41 -12.88
CA PHE A 136 -9.38 2.23 -12.20
C PHE A 136 -8.42 1.05 -12.35
N LEU A 137 -8.49 0.11 -11.42
CA LEU A 137 -7.74 -1.14 -11.55
C LEU A 137 -8.37 -1.95 -12.71
N PHE A 138 -7.53 -2.59 -13.51
CA PHE A 138 -7.93 -3.32 -14.73
C PHE A 138 -8.55 -2.45 -15.84
N ASP A 139 -8.44 -1.13 -15.79
CA ASP A 139 -8.71 -0.25 -16.92
C ASP A 139 -7.55 -0.34 -17.92
N THR A 140 -7.62 -1.36 -18.78
CA THR A 140 -6.58 -1.66 -19.78
C THR A 140 -6.47 -0.59 -20.87
N GLU A 141 -7.55 0.14 -21.15
CA GLU A 141 -7.52 1.21 -22.14
C GLU A 141 -6.76 2.43 -21.60
N ALA A 142 -7.04 2.83 -20.35
CA ALA A 142 -6.28 3.88 -19.70
C ALA A 142 -4.79 3.51 -19.56
N ALA A 143 -4.48 2.25 -19.23
CA ALA A 143 -3.11 1.76 -19.16
C ALA A 143 -2.37 1.85 -20.51
N ARG A 144 -3.01 1.46 -21.62
CA ARG A 144 -2.43 1.63 -22.98
C ARG A 144 -2.15 3.10 -23.35
N GLN A 145 -2.90 4.04 -22.76
CA GLN A 145 -2.67 5.47 -22.90
C GLN A 145 -1.58 6.01 -21.95
N GLY A 146 -0.87 5.12 -21.23
CA GLY A 146 0.18 5.49 -20.28
C GLY A 146 -0.32 6.07 -18.96
N LYS A 147 -1.61 5.93 -18.66
CA LYS A 147 -2.17 6.36 -17.38
C LYS A 147 -1.95 5.28 -16.33
N GLU A 148 -0.92 5.43 -15.52
CA GLU A 148 -0.61 4.51 -14.45
C GLU A 148 -0.80 5.14 -13.06
N ASN A 149 -1.24 4.34 -12.09
CA ASN A 149 -1.29 4.76 -10.71
C ASN A 149 0.15 4.76 -10.16
N LEU A 150 0.60 5.87 -9.64
CA LEU A 150 2.00 6.10 -9.28
C LEU A 150 2.15 6.31 -7.77
N CYS A 151 3.30 5.90 -7.24
CA CYS A 151 3.72 6.20 -5.88
C CYS A 151 5.20 6.59 -5.82
N GLN A 152 5.50 7.46 -4.86
CA GLN A 152 6.88 7.84 -4.51
C GLN A 152 7.25 7.15 -3.19
N PRO A 153 8.36 6.37 -3.12
CA PRO A 153 8.74 5.62 -1.92
C PRO A 153 8.81 6.47 -0.65
N LYS A 154 9.40 7.66 -0.73
CA LYS A 154 9.52 8.57 0.41
C LYS A 154 8.16 9.05 0.92
N GLU A 155 7.22 9.36 0.04
CA GLU A 155 5.87 9.79 0.42
C GLU A 155 5.11 8.65 1.11
N ILE A 156 5.17 7.44 0.55
CA ILE A 156 4.56 6.25 1.18
C ILE A 156 5.20 5.99 2.54
N GLY A 157 6.53 6.12 2.65
CA GLY A 157 7.24 5.99 3.91
C GLY A 157 6.81 7.02 4.96
N SER A 158 6.65 8.28 4.55
CA SER A 158 6.17 9.36 5.43
C SER A 158 4.72 9.11 5.87
N LEU A 159 3.85 8.61 4.99
CA LEU A 159 2.48 8.24 5.36
C LEU A 159 2.46 7.13 6.41
N LEU A 160 3.29 6.10 6.26
CA LEU A 160 3.42 5.00 7.22
C LEU A 160 3.97 5.49 8.58
N GLU A 161 4.91 6.42 8.58
CA GLU A 161 5.41 7.07 9.80
C GLU A 161 4.30 7.82 10.52
N GLU A 162 3.51 8.64 9.81
CA GLU A 162 2.37 9.36 10.41
C GLU A 162 1.31 8.39 10.97
N ILE A 163 1.07 7.27 10.27
CA ILE A 163 0.20 6.19 10.76
C ILE A 163 0.77 5.58 12.05
N TYR A 164 2.07 5.29 12.11
CA TYR A 164 2.72 4.72 13.29
C TYR A 164 2.58 5.63 14.51
N HIS A 165 2.86 6.91 14.34
CA HIS A 165 2.81 7.89 15.42
C HIS A 165 1.39 8.37 15.79
N GLY A 166 0.35 7.88 15.13
CA GLY A 166 -1.04 8.29 15.41
C GLY A 166 -1.41 9.68 14.90
N ARG A 167 -0.66 10.22 13.95
CA ARG A 167 -0.84 11.57 13.40
C ARG A 167 -1.51 11.60 12.03
N CYS A 168 -1.58 10.47 11.33
CA CYS A 168 -2.27 10.40 10.05
C CYS A 168 -3.78 10.56 10.27
N VAL A 169 -4.34 11.67 9.79
CA VAL A 169 -5.75 12.05 9.94
C VAL A 169 -6.11 12.32 11.41
N SER A 170 -6.07 11.30 12.27
CA SER A 170 -6.28 11.35 13.72
C SER A 170 -5.70 10.11 14.39
N ALA A 171 -5.61 10.10 15.72
CA ALA A 171 -5.15 8.92 16.47
C ALA A 171 -6.05 7.70 16.22
N ASN A 172 -7.38 7.89 16.19
CA ASN A 172 -8.33 6.81 15.89
C ASN A 172 -8.20 6.30 14.44
N ALA A 173 -8.10 7.19 13.45
CA ALA A 173 -7.91 6.81 12.06
C ALA A 173 -6.59 6.04 11.87
N SER A 174 -5.50 6.50 12.48
CA SER A 174 -4.20 5.82 12.44
C SER A 174 -4.27 4.41 13.07
N GLU A 175 -4.99 4.25 14.19
CA GLU A 175 -5.18 2.93 14.81
C GLU A 175 -5.97 2.00 13.89
N ARG A 176 -7.04 2.48 13.27
CA ARG A 176 -7.83 1.70 12.29
C ARG A 176 -6.98 1.28 11.10
N MET A 177 -6.12 2.18 10.57
CA MET A 177 -5.18 1.85 9.49
C MET A 177 -4.18 0.77 9.93
N ARG A 178 -3.54 0.92 11.09
CA ARG A 178 -2.62 -0.11 11.64
C ARG A 178 -3.31 -1.45 11.80
N ALA A 179 -4.54 -1.47 12.33
CA ALA A 179 -5.31 -2.69 12.53
C ALA A 179 -5.60 -3.41 11.20
N MET A 180 -6.04 -2.66 10.15
CA MET A 180 -6.29 -3.24 8.84
C MET A 180 -5.01 -3.74 8.17
N LEU A 181 -3.92 -2.96 8.21
CA LEU A 181 -2.62 -3.33 7.63
C LEU A 181 -2.00 -4.55 8.33
N SER A 182 -2.20 -4.70 9.65
CA SER A 182 -1.73 -5.87 10.42
C SER A 182 -2.52 -7.15 10.12
N GLN A 183 -3.69 -7.04 9.47
CA GLN A 183 -4.52 -8.17 9.04
C GLN A 183 -4.26 -8.58 7.58
N GLN A 184 -3.21 -8.06 6.95
CA GLN A 184 -2.82 -8.45 5.60
C GLN A 184 -2.65 -9.97 5.48
N GLN A 185 -3.22 -10.57 4.44
CA GLN A 185 -3.19 -12.02 4.19
C GLN A 185 -2.09 -12.42 3.20
N ILE A 186 -1.55 -11.47 2.43
CA ILE A 186 -0.51 -11.72 1.41
C ILE A 186 0.86 -11.51 2.07
N ASN A 187 1.44 -12.56 2.66
CA ASN A 187 2.56 -12.48 3.59
C ASN A 187 3.88 -13.09 3.07
N HIS A 188 4.01 -13.28 1.76
CA HIS A 188 5.18 -13.94 1.16
C HIS A 188 6.40 -13.03 0.91
N LYS A 189 6.30 -11.72 1.26
CA LYS A 189 7.36 -10.72 1.09
C LYS A 189 7.92 -10.26 2.44
N ILE A 190 7.67 -9.04 2.92
CA ILE A 190 8.23 -8.52 4.18
C ILE A 190 8.09 -9.52 5.34
N PRO A 191 6.92 -10.12 5.63
CA PRO A 191 6.78 -11.02 6.78
C PRO A 191 7.44 -12.39 6.61
N SER A 192 7.73 -12.80 5.39
CA SER A 192 7.97 -14.21 5.02
C SER A 192 9.08 -14.92 5.81
N LEU A 193 10.19 -14.24 6.12
CA LEU A 193 11.31 -14.79 6.88
C LEU A 193 11.38 -14.30 8.33
N LEU A 194 10.40 -13.50 8.76
CA LEU A 194 10.41 -12.92 10.10
C LEU A 194 9.95 -13.95 11.14
N PRO A 195 10.48 -13.89 12.37
CA PRO A 195 9.93 -14.65 13.48
C PRO A 195 8.44 -14.36 13.68
N PRO A 196 7.61 -15.36 14.04
CA PRO A 196 6.16 -15.15 14.25
C PRO A 196 5.80 -14.10 15.32
N THR A 197 6.76 -13.77 16.17
CA THR A 197 6.62 -12.74 17.21
C THR A 197 6.75 -11.32 16.69
N VAL A 198 7.29 -11.14 15.49
CA VAL A 198 7.46 -9.83 14.85
C VAL A 198 6.21 -9.49 14.05
N ARG A 199 5.48 -8.48 14.50
CA ARG A 199 4.30 -7.97 13.80
C ARG A 199 4.71 -7.11 12.62
N VAL A 200 3.91 -7.16 11.57
CA VAL A 200 4.05 -6.28 10.40
C VAL A 200 2.69 -5.71 10.04
N ALA A 201 2.63 -4.42 9.84
CA ALA A 201 1.46 -3.74 9.28
C ALA A 201 1.84 -3.29 7.87
N HIS A 202 1.34 -3.96 6.82
CA HIS A 202 1.86 -3.76 5.47
C HIS A 202 0.82 -3.83 4.36
N LYS A 203 1.20 -3.37 3.17
CA LYS A 203 0.42 -3.49 1.94
C LYS A 203 1.30 -3.91 0.78
N THR A 204 0.93 -5.00 0.13
CA THR A 204 1.58 -5.52 -1.07
C THR A 204 1.05 -4.88 -2.36
N GLY A 205 1.85 -4.91 -3.41
CA GLY A 205 1.46 -4.56 -4.78
C GLY A 205 2.12 -5.48 -5.78
N GLU A 206 1.36 -5.95 -6.78
CA GLU A 206 1.83 -6.89 -7.80
C GLU A 206 1.22 -6.54 -9.15
N ASP A 207 2.06 -6.57 -10.19
CA ASP A 207 1.66 -6.51 -11.58
C ASP A 207 2.78 -7.17 -12.43
N GLU A 208 2.64 -7.22 -13.75
CA GLU A 208 3.66 -7.77 -14.63
C GLU A 208 4.99 -7.01 -14.48
N GLY A 209 6.06 -7.71 -14.11
CA GLY A 209 7.37 -7.10 -13.83
C GLY A 209 7.42 -6.17 -12.62
N ILE A 210 6.41 -6.21 -11.75
CA ILE A 210 6.29 -5.35 -10.56
C ILE A 210 6.01 -6.21 -9.34
N THR A 211 6.80 -6.02 -8.29
CA THR A 211 6.51 -6.56 -6.96
C THR A 211 6.88 -5.55 -5.90
N ASN A 212 5.88 -5.08 -5.19
CA ASN A 212 6.00 -4.03 -4.17
C ASN A 212 5.57 -4.58 -2.81
N ASP A 213 6.18 -4.09 -1.73
CA ASP A 213 5.67 -4.27 -0.37
C ASP A 213 6.11 -3.09 0.50
N VAL A 214 5.18 -2.51 1.24
CA VAL A 214 5.40 -1.32 2.04
C VAL A 214 4.76 -1.49 3.41
N GLY A 215 5.47 -1.16 4.49
CA GLY A 215 4.90 -1.40 5.81
C GLY A 215 5.72 -0.91 6.99
N ILE A 216 5.13 -1.10 8.16
CA ILE A 216 5.71 -0.86 9.47
C ILE A 216 6.11 -2.21 10.05
N LEU A 217 7.40 -2.38 10.31
CA LEU A 217 7.98 -3.55 10.95
C LEU A 217 8.13 -3.27 12.45
N TYR A 218 7.49 -4.09 13.29
CA TYR A 218 7.54 -3.97 14.75
C TYR A 218 8.61 -4.91 15.33
N GLY A 219 9.88 -4.67 14.92
CA GLY A 219 11.05 -5.34 15.45
C GLY A 219 11.49 -4.78 16.82
N ARG A 220 12.74 -5.04 17.20
CA ARG A 220 13.36 -4.45 18.41
C ARG A 220 13.32 -2.92 18.33
N GLU A 221 13.69 -2.37 17.20
CA GLU A 221 13.48 -0.98 16.82
C GLU A 221 12.44 -0.94 15.69
N PRO A 222 11.25 -0.42 15.94
CA PRO A 222 10.25 -0.29 14.87
C PRO A 222 10.75 0.57 13.72
N CYS A 223 10.48 0.14 12.50
CA CYS A 223 10.89 0.88 11.31
C CYS A 223 9.85 0.82 10.19
N VAL A 224 9.94 1.78 9.28
CA VAL A 224 9.23 1.77 8.01
C VAL A 224 10.13 1.18 6.94
N LEU A 225 9.57 0.28 6.14
CA LEU A 225 10.19 -0.29 4.95
C LEU A 225 9.28 -0.05 3.74
N VAL A 226 9.85 0.45 2.66
CA VAL A 226 9.17 0.62 1.38
C VAL A 226 10.04 -0.01 0.29
N PHE A 227 9.50 -1.02 -0.37
CA PHE A 227 10.10 -1.66 -1.53
C PHE A 227 9.15 -1.51 -2.71
N VAL A 228 9.63 -0.91 -3.79
CA VAL A 228 8.88 -0.73 -5.03
C VAL A 228 9.76 -1.04 -6.23
N SER A 229 9.14 -1.50 -7.33
CA SER A 229 9.89 -1.87 -8.52
C SER A 229 9.08 -1.66 -9.80
N ASN A 230 9.80 -1.44 -10.90
CA ASN A 230 9.30 -1.54 -12.26
C ASN A 230 10.29 -2.40 -13.07
N GLU A 231 9.79 -3.17 -14.03
CA GLU A 231 10.59 -3.96 -14.97
C GLU A 231 11.66 -4.83 -14.27
N THR A 232 11.28 -5.47 -13.15
CA THR A 232 12.20 -6.24 -12.32
C THR A 232 12.06 -7.75 -12.52
N ASP A 233 13.13 -8.49 -12.16
CA ASP A 233 13.04 -9.93 -11.89
C ASP A 233 12.28 -10.11 -10.57
N VAL A 234 10.98 -10.41 -10.67
CA VAL A 234 10.06 -10.52 -9.53
C VAL A 234 10.56 -11.52 -8.47
N PRO A 235 10.90 -12.79 -8.80
CA PRO A 235 11.41 -13.75 -7.82
C PRO A 235 12.67 -13.27 -7.11
N ALA A 236 13.62 -12.69 -7.85
CA ALA A 236 14.87 -12.18 -7.27
C ALA A 236 14.61 -11.00 -6.33
N PHE A 237 13.75 -10.05 -6.72
CA PHE A 237 13.45 -8.92 -5.85
C PHE A 237 12.64 -9.30 -4.61
N GLU A 238 11.71 -10.23 -4.72
CA GLU A 238 11.02 -10.77 -3.53
C GLU A 238 11.98 -11.39 -2.53
N GLN A 239 13.02 -12.11 -3.00
CA GLN A 239 14.04 -12.65 -2.12
C GLN A 239 14.81 -11.52 -1.41
N VAL A 240 15.11 -10.42 -2.11
CA VAL A 240 15.74 -9.23 -1.51
C VAL A 240 14.81 -8.60 -0.46
N ILE A 241 13.52 -8.43 -0.76
CA ILE A 241 12.54 -7.91 0.21
C ILE A 241 12.57 -8.74 1.51
N ARG A 242 12.53 -10.08 1.39
CA ARG A 242 12.55 -11.00 2.54
C ARG A 242 13.82 -10.88 3.38
N THR A 243 14.99 -10.89 2.71
CA THR A 243 16.29 -10.88 3.41
C THR A 243 16.63 -9.53 4.02
N VAL A 244 16.30 -8.44 3.35
CA VAL A 244 16.47 -7.08 3.88
C VAL A 244 15.52 -6.83 5.05
N SER A 245 14.27 -7.28 4.96
CA SER A 245 13.33 -7.17 6.08
C SER A 245 13.82 -7.94 7.32
N LEU A 246 14.35 -9.15 7.13
CA LEU A 246 14.95 -9.93 8.22
C LEU A 246 16.18 -9.22 8.82
N HIS A 247 17.01 -8.58 7.99
CA HIS A 247 18.18 -7.82 8.45
C HIS A 247 17.78 -6.73 9.45
N TYR A 248 16.73 -5.94 9.14
CA TYR A 248 16.24 -4.87 10.01
C TYR A 248 15.53 -5.34 11.29
N THR A 249 15.28 -6.63 11.49
CA THR A 249 14.80 -7.15 12.78
C THR A 249 15.92 -7.45 13.77
N ARG A 250 17.18 -7.55 13.29
CA ARG A 250 18.34 -7.97 14.06
C ARG A 250 19.19 -6.80 14.55
N VAL A 251 18.93 -5.64 14.01
CA VAL A 251 19.67 -4.40 14.34
C VAL A 251 19.05 -3.69 15.54
#